data_d2b6928131fce72cff14c670fa55df6a
#
_entry.id   d2b6928131fce72cff14c670fa55df6a
#
_cell.length_a   1.000
_cell.length_b   1.000
_cell.length_c   1.000
_cell.angle_alpha   90.00
_cell.angle_beta   90.00
_cell.angle_gamma   90.00
#
_symmetry.space_group_name_H-M   'P 1'
#
loop_
_entity.id
_entity.type
_entity.pdbx_description
1 polymer ?
#
loop_
_entity_poly.entity_id
_entity_poly.type
_entity_poly.pdbx_seq_one_letter_code
_entity_poly.pdbx_strand_id
1 'polypeptide(L)'
;MCRAKASAVAMGTPEHRHLREGGGSAGSEIRPCAGAHEAGAGTALRYLSGFGNEHASEAVRGALPVGQNAPQRAPLGLYAEQLSGTAFTAPRGDNRRSWLYRIRPSAMHPPFRPVDHALLRSAPVLETRASPNRLRWSPLPLPDEATDFVDGLVTMAAGGDAAAQSGIAVHLYRATLPMTDRVFYDADGELLIVPQQGRLLLRTELGSLEAAPGEIAVLPRGVKFRVELPDGPARGYVCENYGALFRLPELGPIGANGLANPRDFLTPVAAFEDSDRRCQIVAKFEGTLWAAETDHSPLDVVAWHGNYAPYKYELARFNAIGTISFDHPDPSIFTVLTSPSDMPGTANCDFVIFPPRWMVAEHTFRPPFFHRNVMNEFMGLVHGSYDAKAEGFVPGGCSLHNCMSAHGPDLESFRPASEAELTPQKLSGTLAFMFESRLVLRPTRFALETTMLQPDYDRCWEGFPKLFAP
;
A
#
# COMPACT_ATOMS: atom_id res chain seq x y z
N MET A 1 -20.59 -45.29 34.72
CA MET A 1 -19.67 -45.86 35.75
C MET A 1 -18.48 -46.44 35.03
N CYS A 2 -17.36 -45.76 35.07
CA CYS A 2 -16.02 -46.34 34.84
C CYS A 2 -15.00 -45.27 35.33
N ARG A 3 -14.29 -45.64 36.38
CA ARG A 3 -13.30 -44.80 37.04
C ARG A 3 -11.96 -44.84 36.30
N ALA A 4 -11.38 -43.67 36.02
CA ALA A 4 -10.00 -43.54 35.58
C ALA A 4 -9.05 -43.46 36.78
N LYS A 5 -7.96 -44.24 36.75
CA LYS A 5 -6.88 -44.24 37.74
C LYS A 5 -5.86 -43.16 37.37
N ALA A 6 -5.55 -42.31 38.31
CA ALA A 6 -4.43 -41.39 38.29
C ALA A 6 -3.12 -42.14 38.63
N SER A 7 -2.08 -41.92 37.87
CA SER A 7 -0.71 -42.33 38.17
C SER A 7 0.14 -41.07 38.44
N ALA A 8 0.68 -41.00 39.66
CA ALA A 8 1.59 -39.95 40.10
C ALA A 8 3.03 -40.30 39.68
N VAL A 9 3.75 -39.38 39.08
CA VAL A 9 5.19 -39.45 38.86
C VAL A 9 5.86 -38.37 39.72
N ALA A 10 6.84 -38.82 40.51
CA ALA A 10 7.55 -38.06 41.52
C ALA A 10 8.49 -37.01 40.94
N MET A 11 8.55 -35.85 41.59
CA MET A 11 9.55 -34.80 41.34
C MET A 11 10.89 -35.17 41.94
N GLY A 12 11.94 -35.05 41.15
CA GLY A 12 13.32 -35.03 41.60
C GLY A 12 13.86 -33.59 41.54
N THR A 13 14.35 -33.13 42.69
CA THR A 13 15.06 -31.85 42.86
C THR A 13 16.53 -32.00 42.39
N PRO A 14 17.14 -31.04 41.70
CA PRO A 14 18.58 -30.95 41.58
C PRO A 14 19.17 -29.92 42.56
N GLU A 15 20.30 -30.36 43.15
CA GLU A 15 21.14 -29.67 44.12
C GLU A 15 21.77 -28.37 43.62
N HIS A 16 21.87 -27.40 44.52
CA HIS A 16 22.65 -26.19 44.43
C HIS A 16 24.16 -26.48 44.37
N ARG A 17 24.85 -26.02 43.34
CA ARG A 17 26.32 -25.80 43.35
C ARG A 17 26.61 -24.31 43.39
N HIS A 18 27.19 -23.88 44.51
CA HIS A 18 27.84 -22.59 44.65
C HIS A 18 29.07 -22.51 43.74
N LEU A 19 29.17 -21.44 42.95
CA LEU A 19 30.44 -20.98 42.37
C LEU A 19 30.65 -19.49 42.76
N ARG A 20 31.86 -19.22 43.13
CA ARG A 20 32.39 -18.03 43.78
C ARG A 20 32.41 -16.80 42.90
N GLU A 21 32.31 -15.67 43.57
CA GLU A 21 32.47 -14.33 43.09
C GLU A 21 33.91 -14.09 42.52
N GLY A 22 33.96 -13.42 41.37
CA GLY A 22 35.14 -12.80 40.79
C GLY A 22 34.73 -11.43 40.24
N GLY A 23 35.09 -10.38 40.99
CA GLY A 23 34.80 -9.01 40.64
C GLY A 23 35.60 -8.52 39.42
N GLY A 24 34.95 -7.75 38.58
CA GLY A 24 35.52 -7.02 37.48
C GLY A 24 34.56 -5.95 37.01
N SER A 25 34.65 -4.76 37.58
CA SER A 25 33.92 -3.58 37.14
C SER A 25 34.46 -3.12 35.79
N ALA A 26 33.72 -3.29 34.71
CA ALA A 26 33.89 -2.55 33.47
C ALA A 26 32.70 -1.63 33.29
N GLY A 27 32.87 -0.38 33.64
CA GLY A 27 31.95 0.70 33.35
C GLY A 27 31.82 0.89 31.84
N SER A 28 30.68 0.55 31.26
CA SER A 28 30.35 0.96 29.91
C SER A 28 29.87 2.40 29.93
N GLU A 29 30.74 3.32 29.57
CA GLU A 29 30.38 4.69 29.22
C GLU A 29 29.42 4.66 28.01
N ILE A 30 28.17 4.97 28.28
CA ILE A 30 27.16 5.26 27.24
C ILE A 30 27.53 6.63 26.66
N ARG A 31 28.15 6.64 25.47
CA ARG A 31 28.37 7.86 24.70
C ARG A 31 27.03 8.48 24.32
N PRO A 32 26.80 9.79 24.55
CA PRO A 32 25.58 10.47 24.11
C PRO A 32 25.58 10.52 22.58
N CYS A 33 24.46 10.07 21.96
CA CYS A 33 24.20 10.29 20.55
C CYS A 33 24.07 11.79 20.30
N ALA A 34 24.96 12.31 19.45
CA ALA A 34 24.91 13.66 18.94
C ALA A 34 23.62 13.92 18.16
N GLY A 35 23.11 15.14 18.27
CA GLY A 35 21.83 15.59 17.72
C GLY A 35 21.69 15.28 16.23
N ALA A 36 20.50 14.78 15.86
CA ALA A 36 20.12 14.63 14.47
C ALA A 36 19.71 16.00 13.90
N HIS A 37 20.69 16.73 13.39
CA HIS A 37 20.45 17.79 12.43
C HIS A 37 20.18 17.16 11.07
N GLU A 38 19.33 17.79 10.26
CA GLU A 38 18.95 17.52 8.87
C GLU A 38 19.69 16.33 8.24
N ALA A 39 18.97 15.29 7.81
CA ALA A 39 19.55 14.18 7.08
C ALA A 39 20.11 14.70 5.73
N GLY A 40 21.36 15.08 5.74
CA GLY A 40 22.14 15.33 4.53
C GLY A 40 22.16 14.07 3.67
N ALA A 41 22.23 14.26 2.35
CA ALA A 41 22.30 13.20 1.36
C ALA A 41 23.35 12.14 1.75
N GLY A 42 22.89 10.93 2.17
CA GLY A 42 23.77 9.80 2.44
C GLY A 42 23.49 8.96 3.69
N THR A 43 22.61 9.38 4.62
CA THR A 43 22.30 8.55 5.80
C THR A 43 21.10 7.66 5.49
N ALA A 44 21.27 6.33 5.62
CA ALA A 44 20.18 5.37 5.43
C ALA A 44 19.01 5.69 6.38
N LEU A 45 17.79 5.70 5.86
CA LEU A 45 16.58 5.93 6.65
C LEU A 45 16.40 4.81 7.70
N ARG A 46 15.91 5.19 8.86
CA ARG A 46 15.61 4.26 9.95
C ARG A 46 14.10 4.04 10.02
N TYR A 47 13.70 2.84 10.39
CA TYR A 47 12.31 2.42 10.45
C TYR A 47 11.98 1.69 11.76
N LEU A 48 10.69 1.70 12.11
CA LEU A 48 10.09 0.90 13.16
C LEU A 48 9.36 -0.28 12.50
N SER A 49 9.62 -1.49 12.96
CA SER A 49 9.02 -2.71 12.41
C SER A 49 7.68 -3.01 13.06
N GLY A 50 6.71 -3.46 12.28
CA GLY A 50 5.44 -3.99 12.75
C GLY A 50 4.21 -3.35 12.09
N PHE A 51 3.22 -4.18 11.74
CA PHE A 51 1.96 -3.73 11.15
C PHE A 51 0.94 -3.37 12.23
N GLY A 52 0.45 -2.14 12.23
CA GLY A 52 -0.58 -1.69 13.17
C GLY A 52 -0.17 -1.66 14.64
N ASN A 53 1.13 -1.70 14.94
CA ASN A 53 1.66 -1.62 16.30
C ASN A 53 1.52 -0.21 16.88
N GLU A 54 1.45 -0.13 18.20
CA GLU A 54 1.66 1.11 18.93
C GLU A 54 3.15 1.43 18.89
N HIS A 55 3.51 2.37 18.04
CA HIS A 55 4.87 2.87 17.90
C HIS A 55 5.07 4.14 18.75
N ALA A 56 6.30 4.43 19.10
CA ALA A 56 6.72 5.70 19.69
C ALA A 56 8.04 6.12 19.08
N SER A 57 8.14 7.38 18.67
CA SER A 57 9.33 7.91 18.00
C SER A 57 9.51 9.40 18.30
N GLU A 58 10.76 9.81 18.55
CA GLU A 58 11.12 11.21 18.73
C GLU A 58 12.39 11.54 17.94
N ALA A 59 12.37 12.66 17.24
CA ALA A 59 13.54 13.19 16.54
C ALA A 59 14.45 13.99 17.48
N VAL A 60 13.86 14.57 18.53
CA VAL A 60 14.58 15.26 19.61
C VAL A 60 14.30 14.55 20.92
N ARG A 61 15.34 14.14 21.61
CA ARG A 61 15.21 13.42 22.88
C ARG A 61 14.42 14.23 23.91
N GLY A 62 13.42 13.57 24.51
CA GLY A 62 12.55 14.17 25.52
C GLY A 62 11.37 14.97 24.93
N ALA A 63 11.10 14.86 23.64
CA ALA A 63 9.93 15.47 23.02
C ALA A 63 8.64 14.71 23.30
N LEU A 64 8.70 13.40 23.60
CA LEU A 64 7.55 12.62 23.99
C LEU A 64 7.17 12.87 25.46
N PRO A 65 5.92 13.21 25.78
CA PRO A 65 5.43 13.26 27.14
C PRO A 65 5.46 11.88 27.81
N VAL A 66 5.64 11.84 29.11
CA VAL A 66 5.58 10.63 29.91
C VAL A 66 4.26 10.55 30.65
N GLY A 67 3.52 9.46 30.47
CA GLY A 67 2.30 9.14 31.21
C GLY A 67 1.04 9.90 30.79
N GLN A 68 1.13 10.89 29.90
CA GLN A 68 -0.02 11.68 29.40
C GLN A 68 0.12 11.92 27.91
N ASN A 69 -0.99 11.90 27.18
CA ASN A 69 -1.00 12.23 25.74
C ASN A 69 -1.05 13.76 25.51
N ALA A 70 -1.86 14.46 26.30
CA ALA A 70 -2.03 15.91 26.19
C ALA A 70 -1.78 16.58 27.57
N PRO A 71 -0.52 16.67 28.03
CA PRO A 71 -0.21 17.36 29.28
C PRO A 71 -0.52 18.86 29.14
N GLN A 72 -0.77 19.53 30.29
CA GLN A 72 -1.01 20.97 30.30
C GLN A 72 0.11 21.77 29.60
N ARG A 73 1.33 21.26 29.69
CA ARG A 73 2.50 21.81 29.00
C ARG A 73 3.25 20.64 28.38
N ALA A 74 3.19 20.51 27.07
CA ALA A 74 3.98 19.50 26.37
C ALA A 74 5.47 19.80 26.48
N PRO A 75 6.33 18.78 26.47
CA PRO A 75 7.78 18.95 26.48
C PRO A 75 8.27 19.88 25.36
N LEU A 76 9.35 20.59 25.61
CA LEU A 76 10.02 21.49 24.65
C LEU A 76 9.13 22.59 24.07
N GLY A 77 7.97 22.87 24.67
CA GLY A 77 7.03 23.88 24.17
C GLY A 77 6.21 23.44 22.95
N LEU A 78 6.19 22.15 22.65
CA LEU A 78 5.44 21.58 21.53
C LEU A 78 3.92 21.61 21.76
N TYR A 79 3.16 21.51 20.69
CA TYR A 79 1.70 21.37 20.72
C TYR A 79 1.34 19.89 20.56
N ALA A 80 0.50 19.39 21.48
CA ALA A 80 -0.04 18.04 21.38
C ALA A 80 -1.27 18.05 20.47
N GLU A 81 -1.28 17.19 19.47
CA GLU A 81 -2.36 17.07 18.49
C GLU A 81 -2.69 15.59 18.28
N GLN A 82 -3.96 15.24 18.16
CA GLN A 82 -4.40 13.88 17.84
C GLN A 82 -4.81 13.79 16.37
N LEU A 83 -4.22 12.87 15.64
CA LEU A 83 -4.66 12.45 14.30
C LEU A 83 -5.37 11.10 14.43
N SER A 84 -6.68 11.08 14.10
CA SER A 84 -7.51 9.88 14.19
C SER A 84 -7.94 9.41 12.81
N GLY A 85 -7.64 8.14 12.51
CA GLY A 85 -8.10 7.43 11.30
C GLY A 85 -9.42 6.69 11.50
N THR A 86 -9.95 6.67 12.73
CA THR A 86 -11.24 6.08 13.10
C THR A 86 -12.02 7.06 13.97
N ALA A 87 -13.31 6.83 14.14
CA ALA A 87 -14.10 7.59 15.10
C ALA A 87 -13.50 7.46 16.53
N PHE A 88 -13.62 8.50 17.35
CA PHE A 88 -13.16 8.46 18.76
C PHE A 88 -13.81 7.34 19.56
N THR A 89 -15.02 6.93 19.16
CA THR A 89 -15.81 5.88 19.80
C THR A 89 -15.56 4.49 19.22
N ALA A 90 -14.59 4.33 18.29
CA ALA A 90 -14.25 3.02 17.75
C ALA A 90 -13.82 2.05 18.87
N PRO A 91 -14.15 0.74 18.77
CA PRO A 91 -13.67 -0.26 19.70
C PRO A 91 -12.14 -0.22 19.82
N ARG A 92 -11.62 -0.50 21.02
CA ARG A 92 -10.18 -0.39 21.29
C ARG A 92 -9.30 -1.16 20.29
N GLY A 93 -9.71 -2.34 19.85
CA GLY A 93 -8.97 -3.16 18.89
C GLY A 93 -8.93 -2.57 17.48
N ASP A 94 -9.94 -1.78 17.12
CA ASP A 94 -10.09 -1.18 15.79
C ASP A 94 -9.66 0.28 15.75
N ASN A 95 -9.49 0.92 16.93
CA ASN A 95 -9.17 2.33 17.02
C ASN A 95 -7.78 2.63 16.45
N ARG A 96 -7.73 3.52 15.46
CA ARG A 96 -6.50 3.98 14.81
C ARG A 96 -6.34 5.46 15.04
N ARG A 97 -5.27 5.83 15.76
CA ARG A 97 -4.92 7.21 16.09
C ARG A 97 -3.43 7.32 16.37
N SER A 98 -2.91 8.53 16.21
CA SER A 98 -1.58 8.90 16.67
C SER A 98 -1.62 10.26 17.36
N TRP A 99 -0.79 10.42 18.40
CA TRP A 99 -0.53 11.69 19.05
C TRP A 99 0.74 12.29 18.47
N LEU A 100 0.62 13.52 17.99
CA LEU A 100 1.66 14.28 17.34
C LEU A 100 2.09 15.42 18.25
N TYR A 101 3.39 15.60 18.39
CA TYR A 101 3.97 16.70 19.16
C TYR A 101 4.73 17.58 18.18
N ARG A 102 4.14 18.72 17.84
CA ARG A 102 4.56 19.55 16.71
C ARG A 102 4.91 20.98 17.11
N ILE A 103 5.69 21.64 16.25
CA ILE A 103 6.17 22.99 16.51
C ILE A 103 5.03 24.00 16.43
N ARG A 104 4.10 23.85 15.47
CA ARG A 104 2.94 24.71 15.25
C ARG A 104 1.67 23.87 15.11
N PRO A 105 0.53 24.30 15.69
CA PRO A 105 -0.73 23.57 15.49
C PRO A 105 -1.09 23.46 14.00
N SER A 106 -1.58 22.30 13.55
CA SER A 106 -2.00 22.12 12.16
C SER A 106 -3.16 23.02 11.73
N ALA A 107 -3.88 23.58 12.70
CA ALA A 107 -4.94 24.57 12.46
C ALA A 107 -4.42 25.95 12.00
N MET A 108 -3.11 26.19 12.05
CA MET A 108 -2.50 27.46 11.61
C MET A 108 -2.35 27.50 10.09
N HIS A 109 -3.45 27.65 9.42
CA HIS A 109 -3.50 27.88 7.97
C HIS A 109 -4.67 28.83 7.63
N PRO A 110 -4.57 29.64 6.57
CA PRO A 110 -5.70 30.42 6.08
C PRO A 110 -6.77 29.48 5.46
N PRO A 111 -7.98 30.01 5.17
CA PRO A 111 -9.00 29.24 4.49
C PRO A 111 -8.51 28.66 3.16
N PHE A 112 -8.84 27.39 2.92
CA PHE A 112 -8.59 26.72 1.65
C PHE A 112 -9.38 27.34 0.51
N ARG A 113 -8.78 27.32 -0.69
CA ARG A 113 -9.42 27.72 -1.94
C ARG A 113 -9.36 26.57 -2.94
N PRO A 114 -10.38 26.37 -3.77
CA PRO A 114 -10.37 25.30 -4.76
C PRO A 114 -9.24 25.51 -5.79
N VAL A 115 -8.67 24.38 -6.23
CA VAL A 115 -7.66 24.33 -7.28
C VAL A 115 -8.14 23.34 -8.34
N ASP A 116 -8.10 23.77 -9.60
CA ASP A 116 -8.49 22.91 -10.70
C ASP A 116 -7.41 21.84 -10.98
N HIS A 117 -7.87 20.61 -11.24
CA HIS A 117 -7.04 19.53 -11.74
C HIS A 117 -7.76 18.80 -12.87
N ALA A 118 -7.18 18.82 -14.07
CA ALA A 118 -7.86 18.35 -15.27
C ALA A 118 -8.16 16.84 -15.27
N LEU A 119 -7.29 16.00 -14.67
CA LEU A 119 -7.32 14.55 -14.83
C LEU A 119 -7.56 13.76 -13.52
N LEU A 120 -7.62 14.46 -12.38
CA LEU A 120 -7.95 13.82 -11.10
C LEU A 120 -9.47 13.76 -10.93
N ARG A 121 -9.96 12.58 -10.58
CA ARG A 121 -11.38 12.30 -10.31
C ARG A 121 -11.52 11.48 -9.05
N SER A 122 -12.69 11.55 -8.43
CA SER A 122 -13.11 10.64 -7.37
C SER A 122 -14.39 9.91 -7.76
N ALA A 123 -14.72 8.85 -7.03
CA ALA A 123 -16.02 8.23 -7.15
C ALA A 123 -17.12 9.12 -6.51
N PRO A 124 -18.33 9.17 -7.12
CA PRO A 124 -18.73 8.48 -8.34
C PRO A 124 -18.25 9.19 -9.62
N VAL A 125 -17.70 8.44 -10.58
CA VAL A 125 -17.40 8.97 -11.92
C VAL A 125 -18.69 9.07 -12.71
N LEU A 126 -19.13 10.29 -13.04
CA LEU A 126 -20.42 10.55 -13.71
C LEU A 126 -20.28 10.84 -15.21
N GLU A 127 -19.07 11.10 -15.68
CA GLU A 127 -18.80 11.53 -17.07
C GLU A 127 -18.83 10.39 -18.10
N THR A 128 -18.86 9.13 -17.65
CA THR A 128 -18.84 7.93 -18.51
C THR A 128 -19.86 6.90 -18.03
N ARG A 129 -19.88 5.75 -18.70
CA ARG A 129 -20.63 4.57 -18.29
C ARG A 129 -19.68 3.44 -17.93
N ALA A 130 -20.02 2.63 -16.93
CA ALA A 130 -19.33 1.36 -16.70
C ALA A 130 -19.60 0.42 -17.89
N SER A 131 -18.60 -0.40 -18.22
CA SER A 131 -18.67 -1.35 -19.33
C SER A 131 -18.37 -2.76 -18.83
N PRO A 132 -19.04 -3.80 -19.35
CA PRO A 132 -18.66 -5.19 -19.15
C PRO A 132 -17.48 -5.62 -20.03
N ASN A 133 -16.99 -4.73 -20.90
CA ASN A 133 -15.87 -5.01 -21.79
C ASN A 133 -14.57 -5.00 -20.97
N ARG A 134 -13.65 -5.86 -21.40
CA ARG A 134 -12.28 -5.89 -20.88
C ARG A 134 -11.50 -4.73 -21.47
N LEU A 135 -10.79 -3.98 -20.63
CA LEU A 135 -9.99 -2.84 -21.05
C LEU A 135 -8.52 -3.09 -20.69
N ARG A 136 -7.62 -2.64 -21.56
CA ARG A 136 -6.17 -2.70 -21.33
C ARG A 136 -5.50 -1.45 -21.89
N TRP A 137 -4.56 -0.91 -21.12
CA TRP A 137 -3.80 0.28 -21.49
C TRP A 137 -2.31 -0.03 -21.54
N SER A 138 -1.66 0.46 -22.56
CA SER A 138 -0.21 0.59 -22.63
C SER A 138 0.26 1.61 -21.60
N PRO A 139 1.54 1.58 -21.19
CA PRO A 139 2.08 2.53 -20.22
C PRO A 139 1.85 3.98 -20.67
N LEU A 140 1.31 4.82 -19.78
CA LEU A 140 1.24 6.25 -20.05
C LEU A 140 2.67 6.83 -20.13
N PRO A 141 3.00 7.65 -21.14
CA PRO A 141 4.31 8.31 -21.21
C PRO A 141 4.49 9.29 -20.03
N LEU A 142 5.73 9.49 -19.64
CA LEU A 142 6.06 10.60 -18.74
C LEU A 142 5.70 11.92 -19.42
N PRO A 143 5.23 12.94 -18.68
CA PRO A 143 4.95 14.25 -19.25
C PRO A 143 6.25 14.92 -19.75
N ASP A 144 6.14 15.64 -20.86
CA ASP A 144 7.24 16.47 -21.36
C ASP A 144 7.42 17.74 -20.51
N GLU A 145 6.34 18.19 -19.88
CA GLU A 145 6.32 19.34 -19.01
C GLU A 145 6.78 18.97 -17.59
N ALA A 146 7.31 19.98 -16.90
CA ALA A 146 7.69 19.89 -15.49
C ALA A 146 6.45 19.61 -14.61
N THR A 147 6.36 18.41 -14.06
CA THR A 147 5.15 17.89 -13.40
C THR A 147 5.54 17.24 -12.08
N ASP A 148 4.95 17.67 -10.98
CA ASP A 148 5.13 17.02 -9.68
C ASP A 148 4.16 15.83 -9.50
N PHE A 149 4.23 15.19 -8.33
CA PHE A 149 3.42 14.01 -8.04
C PHE A 149 1.91 14.30 -8.11
N VAL A 150 1.45 15.42 -7.55
CA VAL A 150 0.03 15.77 -7.49
C VAL A 150 -0.50 16.12 -8.88
N ASP A 151 0.23 16.98 -9.59
CA ASP A 151 -0.16 17.41 -10.95
C ASP A 151 -0.05 16.26 -11.97
N GLY A 152 0.79 15.26 -11.66
CA GLY A 152 0.97 14.04 -12.46
C GLY A 152 -0.04 12.93 -12.20
N LEU A 153 -0.97 13.10 -11.24
CA LEU A 153 -2.02 12.11 -10.96
C LEU A 153 -3.07 12.09 -12.08
N VAL A 154 -3.37 10.90 -12.56
CA VAL A 154 -4.38 10.65 -13.59
C VAL A 154 -5.29 9.54 -13.13
N THR A 155 -6.57 9.83 -12.93
CA THR A 155 -7.54 8.79 -12.55
C THR A 155 -7.91 7.96 -13.77
N MET A 156 -7.71 6.65 -13.67
CA MET A 156 -8.10 5.69 -14.70
C MET A 156 -9.53 5.20 -14.51
N ALA A 157 -9.87 4.80 -13.30
CA ALA A 157 -11.20 4.31 -12.97
C ALA A 157 -11.51 4.53 -11.50
N ALA A 158 -12.80 4.63 -11.14
CA ALA A 158 -13.23 4.68 -9.76
C ALA A 158 -14.61 4.03 -9.60
N GLY A 159 -14.86 3.50 -8.41
CA GLY A 159 -16.12 2.87 -8.03
C GLY A 159 -16.48 3.18 -6.59
N GLY A 160 -17.78 3.28 -6.32
CA GLY A 160 -18.28 3.67 -5.01
C GLY A 160 -18.58 5.17 -4.89
N ASP A 161 -18.36 5.71 -3.71
CA ASP A 161 -18.64 7.11 -3.38
C ASP A 161 -17.68 7.56 -2.26
N ALA A 162 -16.84 8.56 -2.54
CA ALA A 162 -15.90 9.10 -1.58
C ALA A 162 -16.58 9.73 -0.35
N ALA A 163 -17.69 10.44 -0.55
CA ALA A 163 -18.45 11.05 0.54
C ALA A 163 -19.13 9.99 1.43
N ALA A 164 -19.55 8.86 0.85
CA ALA A 164 -20.07 7.71 1.58
C ALA A 164 -18.99 6.81 2.19
N GLN A 165 -17.72 7.15 2.02
CA GLN A 165 -16.57 6.38 2.50
C GLN A 165 -16.63 4.90 2.07
N SER A 166 -16.91 4.67 0.80
CA SER A 166 -17.02 3.33 0.21
C SER A 166 -16.46 3.32 -1.21
N GLY A 167 -15.65 2.32 -1.52
CA GLY A 167 -15.05 2.15 -2.83
C GLY A 167 -13.61 2.60 -2.93
N ILE A 168 -13.17 2.69 -4.18
CA ILE A 168 -11.79 3.07 -4.52
C ILE A 168 -11.76 3.96 -5.77
N ALA A 169 -10.66 4.71 -5.91
CA ALA A 169 -10.20 5.19 -7.21
C ALA A 169 -8.81 4.65 -7.50
N VAL A 170 -8.54 4.40 -8.77
CA VAL A 170 -7.23 3.99 -9.25
C VAL A 170 -6.64 5.08 -10.11
N HIS A 171 -5.49 5.57 -9.68
CA HIS A 171 -4.74 6.60 -10.39
C HIS A 171 -3.41 6.05 -10.90
N LEU A 172 -2.90 6.64 -11.97
CA LEU A 172 -1.50 6.56 -12.35
C LEU A 172 -0.84 7.88 -11.98
N TYR A 173 0.37 7.83 -11.41
CA TYR A 173 1.18 9.02 -11.23
C TYR A 173 2.35 9.04 -12.21
N ARG A 174 2.73 10.24 -12.68
CA ARG A 174 3.83 10.48 -13.59
C ARG A 174 4.48 11.80 -13.19
N ALA A 175 5.58 11.71 -12.47
CA ALA A 175 6.29 12.88 -11.94
C ALA A 175 7.65 13.03 -12.60
N THR A 176 7.98 14.26 -13.04
CA THR A 176 9.26 14.62 -13.63
C THR A 176 10.09 15.52 -12.75
N LEU A 177 9.48 16.13 -11.71
CA LEU A 177 10.18 16.91 -10.70
C LEU A 177 9.61 16.68 -9.29
N PRO A 178 10.42 16.94 -8.25
CA PRO A 178 9.98 16.81 -6.86
C PRO A 178 9.00 17.93 -6.48
N MET A 179 8.17 17.65 -5.47
CA MET A 179 7.41 18.66 -4.75
C MET A 179 8.38 19.45 -3.86
N THR A 180 8.49 20.77 -4.02
CA THR A 180 9.47 21.58 -3.29
C THR A 180 8.82 22.37 -2.15
N ASP A 181 7.97 23.34 -2.48
CA ASP A 181 7.28 24.21 -1.53
C ASP A 181 5.79 23.86 -1.44
N ARG A 182 5.49 22.58 -1.50
CA ARG A 182 4.15 22.01 -1.58
C ARG A 182 4.09 20.72 -0.79
N VAL A 183 3.02 20.55 0.01
CA VAL A 183 2.67 19.29 0.63
C VAL A 183 1.25 18.91 0.23
N PHE A 184 0.97 17.62 0.27
CA PHE A 184 -0.35 17.08 -0.08
C PHE A 184 -0.86 16.19 1.04
N TYR A 185 -2.18 16.17 1.25
CA TYR A 185 -2.86 15.12 1.98
C TYR A 185 -4.20 14.78 1.33
N ASP A 186 -4.60 13.53 1.46
CA ASP A 186 -5.89 13.05 1.01
C ASP A 186 -6.84 12.96 2.21
N ALA A 187 -7.97 13.67 2.16
CA ALA A 187 -9.02 13.61 3.17
C ALA A 187 -10.12 12.60 2.81
N ASP A 188 -10.16 12.13 1.56
CA ASP A 188 -11.16 11.20 1.05
C ASP A 188 -10.80 9.75 1.38
N GLY A 189 -9.50 9.41 1.30
CA GLY A 189 -9.03 8.03 1.44
C GLY A 189 -7.61 7.89 1.95
N GLU A 190 -7.20 6.66 2.18
CA GLU A 190 -5.78 6.32 2.31
C GLU A 190 -5.21 5.95 0.94
N LEU A 191 -3.93 6.25 0.69
CA LEU A 191 -3.26 6.03 -0.58
C LEU A 191 -2.32 4.82 -0.47
N LEU A 192 -2.58 3.77 -1.26
CA LEU A 192 -1.62 2.69 -1.48
C LEU A 192 -0.88 2.96 -2.78
N ILE A 193 0.42 3.24 -2.68
CA ILE A 193 1.29 3.62 -3.80
C ILE A 193 2.13 2.41 -4.21
N VAL A 194 2.14 2.09 -5.51
CA VAL A 194 2.94 1.02 -6.12
C VAL A 194 3.89 1.64 -7.14
N PRO A 195 5.15 1.92 -6.78
CA PRO A 195 6.13 2.42 -7.74
C PRO A 195 6.41 1.40 -8.85
N GLN A 196 6.48 1.89 -10.10
CA GLN A 196 6.83 1.06 -11.25
C GLN A 196 8.19 1.48 -11.85
N GLN A 197 8.47 2.77 -11.90
CA GLN A 197 9.73 3.34 -12.38
C GLN A 197 10.18 4.48 -11.46
N GLY A 198 11.45 4.47 -11.07
CA GLY A 198 12.01 5.45 -10.15
C GLY A 198 11.56 5.24 -8.70
N ARG A 199 12.45 5.54 -7.74
CA ARG A 199 12.13 5.55 -6.32
C ARG A 199 11.40 6.85 -5.96
N LEU A 200 10.51 6.76 -4.98
CA LEU A 200 9.91 7.90 -4.31
C LEU A 200 10.50 8.04 -2.91
N LEU A 201 10.92 9.24 -2.54
CA LEU A 201 11.18 9.60 -1.16
C LEU A 201 9.99 10.43 -0.66
N LEU A 202 9.19 9.79 0.20
CA LEU A 202 7.98 10.35 0.78
C LEU A 202 8.34 11.02 2.10
N ARG A 203 8.43 12.35 2.11
CA ARG A 203 8.60 13.15 3.34
C ARG A 203 7.23 13.37 3.94
N THR A 204 6.94 12.70 5.05
CA THR A 204 5.66 12.84 5.76
C THR A 204 5.84 13.61 7.06
N GLU A 205 4.75 14.12 7.62
CA GLU A 205 4.79 14.77 8.94
C GLU A 205 5.19 13.80 10.09
N LEU A 206 5.13 12.46 9.86
CA LEU A 206 5.56 11.46 10.85
C LEU A 206 6.98 10.93 10.62
N GLY A 207 7.65 11.39 9.56
CA GLY A 207 9.00 10.94 9.15
C GLY A 207 9.05 10.56 7.68
N SER A 208 10.17 10.00 7.25
CA SER A 208 10.44 9.75 5.82
C SER A 208 10.41 8.28 5.46
N LEU A 209 9.76 7.95 4.35
CA LEU A 209 9.71 6.64 3.72
C LEU A 209 10.36 6.69 2.35
N GLU A 210 11.15 5.70 1.99
CA GLU A 210 11.58 5.45 0.62
C GLU A 210 10.80 4.26 0.08
N ALA A 211 10.21 4.40 -1.11
CA ALA A 211 9.50 3.34 -1.81
C ALA A 211 10.08 3.16 -3.21
N ALA A 212 10.59 1.96 -3.50
CA ALA A 212 11.16 1.57 -4.78
C ALA A 212 10.21 0.65 -5.57
N PRO A 213 10.42 0.45 -6.88
CA PRO A 213 9.76 -0.62 -7.62
C PRO A 213 9.95 -1.99 -6.94
N GLY A 214 8.86 -2.70 -6.68
CA GLY A 214 8.86 -3.93 -5.86
C GLY A 214 8.52 -3.71 -4.38
N GLU A 215 8.29 -2.47 -3.96
CA GLU A 215 7.76 -2.11 -2.65
C GLU A 215 6.40 -1.41 -2.81
N ILE A 216 5.63 -1.34 -1.73
CA ILE A 216 4.47 -0.47 -1.60
C ILE A 216 4.66 0.50 -0.45
N ALA A 217 4.02 1.66 -0.54
CA ALA A 217 3.84 2.58 0.59
C ALA A 217 2.35 2.87 0.77
N VAL A 218 1.91 2.91 2.04
CA VAL A 218 0.55 3.32 2.38
C VAL A 218 0.63 4.60 3.20
N LEU A 219 -0.05 5.63 2.72
CA LEU A 219 -0.18 6.92 3.37
C LEU A 219 -1.62 7.03 3.91
N PRO A 220 -1.81 7.00 5.24
CA PRO A 220 -3.12 7.09 5.83
C PRO A 220 -3.82 8.42 5.52
N ARG A 221 -5.16 8.39 5.50
CA ARG A 221 -6.00 9.58 5.32
C ARG A 221 -5.60 10.72 6.25
N GLY A 222 -5.40 11.91 5.70
CA GLY A 222 -5.07 13.13 6.45
C GLY A 222 -3.59 13.32 6.76
N VAL A 223 -2.73 12.35 6.53
CA VAL A 223 -1.28 12.50 6.70
C VAL A 223 -0.70 13.39 5.62
N LYS A 224 -0.04 14.48 6.03
CA LYS A 224 0.63 15.41 5.11
C LYS A 224 1.95 14.84 4.62
N PHE A 225 2.22 14.97 3.32
CA PHE A 225 3.48 14.53 2.73
C PHE A 225 3.86 15.33 1.49
N ARG A 226 5.12 15.25 1.11
CA ARG A 226 5.62 15.63 -0.21
C ARG A 226 6.47 14.51 -0.80
N VAL A 227 6.61 14.52 -2.12
CA VAL A 227 7.32 13.51 -2.88
C VAL A 227 8.59 14.10 -3.47
N GLU A 228 9.73 13.48 -3.18
CA GLU A 228 11.02 13.73 -3.82
C GLU A 228 11.37 12.56 -4.74
N LEU A 229 12.14 12.83 -5.79
CA LEU A 229 12.49 11.88 -6.86
C LEU A 229 14.00 11.61 -6.87
N PRO A 230 14.51 10.69 -6.02
CA PRO A 230 15.95 10.46 -5.91
C PRO A 230 16.61 9.97 -7.20
N ASP A 231 15.87 9.25 -8.04
CA ASP A 231 16.37 8.67 -9.30
C ASP A 231 15.94 9.48 -10.54
N GLY A 232 15.38 10.69 -10.35
CA GLY A 232 14.77 11.46 -11.43
C GLY A 232 13.32 11.03 -11.71
N PRO A 233 12.83 11.16 -12.95
CA PRO A 233 11.44 10.92 -13.27
C PRO A 233 10.90 9.57 -12.80
N ALA A 234 9.70 9.58 -12.23
CA ALA A 234 9.06 8.41 -11.65
C ALA A 234 7.61 8.25 -12.13
N ARG A 235 7.15 7.02 -12.21
CA ARG A 235 5.75 6.67 -12.46
C ARG A 235 5.35 5.40 -11.72
N GLY A 236 4.06 5.23 -11.54
CA GLY A 236 3.48 4.06 -10.90
C GLY A 236 1.98 4.21 -10.71
N TYR A 237 1.46 3.48 -9.76
CA TYR A 237 0.03 3.33 -9.54
C TYR A 237 -0.32 3.77 -8.12
N VAL A 238 -1.52 4.27 -7.96
CA VAL A 238 -2.08 4.65 -6.65
C VAL A 238 -3.50 4.11 -6.55
N CYS A 239 -3.77 3.34 -5.50
CA CYS A 239 -5.13 3.04 -5.07
C CYS A 239 -5.50 4.00 -3.95
N GLU A 240 -6.52 4.79 -4.17
CA GLU A 240 -7.18 5.61 -3.16
C GLU A 240 -8.34 4.81 -2.58
N ASN A 241 -8.20 4.40 -1.32
CA ASN A 241 -9.18 3.59 -0.61
C ASN A 241 -10.07 4.46 0.25
N TYR A 242 -11.34 4.60 -0.13
CA TYR A 242 -12.34 5.39 0.61
C TYR A 242 -12.92 4.63 1.81
N GLY A 243 -12.84 3.30 1.79
CA GLY A 243 -13.47 2.43 2.77
C GLY A 243 -12.71 2.30 4.08
N ALA A 244 -12.90 1.16 4.72
CA ALA A 244 -12.16 0.81 5.93
C ALA A 244 -10.65 0.74 5.64
N LEU A 245 -9.84 1.07 6.64
CA LEU A 245 -8.38 1.03 6.51
C LEU A 245 -7.88 -0.36 6.12
N PHE A 246 -6.82 -0.40 5.34
CA PHE A 246 -6.14 -1.65 5.02
C PHE A 246 -5.68 -2.37 6.27
N ARG A 247 -5.88 -3.68 6.29
CA ARG A 247 -5.43 -4.61 7.32
C ARG A 247 -4.84 -5.86 6.69
N LEU A 248 -4.18 -6.66 7.49
CA LEU A 248 -3.74 -7.98 7.05
C LEU A 248 -4.97 -8.89 6.86
N PRO A 249 -5.00 -9.71 5.78
CA PRO A 249 -6.09 -10.65 5.56
C PRO A 249 -6.10 -11.76 6.61
N GLU A 250 -7.26 -12.43 6.75
CA GLU A 250 -7.38 -13.62 7.58
C GLU A 250 -6.52 -14.75 7.02
N LEU A 251 -5.83 -15.48 7.90
CA LEU A 251 -4.93 -16.55 7.47
C LEU A 251 -5.67 -17.81 6.98
N GLY A 252 -6.87 -18.06 7.51
CA GLY A 252 -7.66 -19.24 7.13
C GLY A 252 -6.87 -20.54 7.25
N PRO A 253 -6.97 -21.43 6.24
CA PRO A 253 -6.27 -22.71 6.27
C PRO A 253 -4.75 -22.61 6.01
N ILE A 254 -4.23 -21.45 5.63
CA ILE A 254 -2.80 -21.25 5.31
C ILE A 254 -1.95 -21.28 6.59
N GLY A 255 -2.49 -20.79 7.70
CA GLY A 255 -1.77 -20.67 8.96
C GLY A 255 -0.78 -19.50 9.00
N ALA A 256 -0.05 -19.39 10.11
CA ALA A 256 0.73 -18.20 10.46
C ALA A 256 1.96 -17.93 9.57
N ASN A 257 2.44 -18.91 8.81
CA ASN A 257 3.64 -18.78 7.99
C ASN A 257 3.35 -18.41 6.52
N GLY A 258 2.08 -18.24 6.15
CA GLY A 258 1.67 -17.78 4.83
C GLY A 258 1.50 -16.26 4.77
N LEU A 259 1.39 -15.70 3.56
CA LEU A 259 1.06 -14.30 3.29
C LEU A 259 2.15 -13.29 3.76
N ALA A 260 1.77 -12.01 3.90
CA ALA A 260 2.66 -10.98 4.40
C ALA A 260 2.86 -11.08 5.92
N ASN A 261 4.12 -11.04 6.36
CA ASN A 261 4.43 -11.10 7.78
C ASN A 261 4.36 -9.71 8.41
N PRO A 262 3.62 -9.51 9.53
CA PRO A 262 3.49 -8.19 10.18
C PRO A 262 4.82 -7.50 10.47
N ARG A 263 5.87 -8.25 10.84
CA ARG A 263 7.20 -7.71 11.17
C ARG A 263 7.92 -7.04 9.99
N ASP A 264 7.53 -7.37 8.76
CA ASP A 264 8.20 -6.88 7.55
C ASP A 264 7.61 -5.55 7.05
N PHE A 265 6.55 -5.06 7.69
CA PHE A 265 6.03 -3.72 7.50
C PHE A 265 6.84 -2.71 8.30
N LEU A 266 7.22 -1.61 7.65
CA LEU A 266 8.14 -0.62 8.17
C LEU A 266 7.48 0.76 8.24
N THR A 267 7.48 1.35 9.42
CA THR A 267 6.95 2.69 9.71
C THR A 267 8.11 3.67 9.92
N PRO A 268 8.04 4.95 9.50
CA PRO A 268 9.16 5.88 9.62
C PRO A 268 9.46 6.25 11.07
N VAL A 269 10.73 6.51 11.35
CA VAL A 269 11.15 7.19 12.57
C VAL A 269 10.86 8.68 12.43
N ALA A 270 10.44 9.35 13.50
CA ALA A 270 10.13 10.76 13.52
C ALA A 270 11.27 11.59 12.92
N ALA A 271 10.91 12.48 12.02
CA ALA A 271 11.79 13.49 11.41
C ALA A 271 10.93 14.73 11.11
N PHE A 272 11.46 15.91 11.33
CA PHE A 272 10.71 17.15 11.22
C PHE A 272 11.47 18.24 10.47
N GLU A 273 10.73 19.23 10.04
CA GLU A 273 11.24 20.46 9.44
C GLU A 273 10.87 21.65 10.34
N ASP A 274 11.86 22.38 10.80
CA ASP A 274 11.69 23.69 11.42
C ASP A 274 12.10 24.76 10.41
N SER A 275 11.14 25.15 9.57
CA SER A 275 11.40 26.04 8.44
C SER A 275 10.29 27.06 8.30
N ASP A 276 10.66 28.34 8.32
CA ASP A 276 9.77 29.50 8.11
C ASP A 276 9.68 29.89 6.62
N ARG A 277 9.72 28.89 5.73
CA ARG A 277 9.50 29.09 4.29
C ARG A 277 8.02 28.97 3.94
N ARG A 278 7.61 29.76 2.95
CA ARG A 278 6.27 29.62 2.37
C ARG A 278 6.07 28.20 1.86
N CYS A 279 4.94 27.60 2.20
CA CYS A 279 4.56 26.27 1.79
C CYS A 279 3.09 26.23 1.42
N GLN A 280 2.76 25.59 0.31
CA GLN A 280 1.39 25.32 -0.10
C GLN A 280 0.92 23.99 0.47
N ILE A 281 -0.15 23.99 1.24
CA ILE A 281 -0.85 22.77 1.65
C ILE A 281 -1.95 22.49 0.65
N VAL A 282 -1.89 21.36 -0.03
CA VAL A 282 -2.93 20.89 -0.93
C VAL A 282 -3.71 19.76 -0.28
N ALA A 283 -5.01 19.91 -0.19
CA ALA A 283 -5.93 18.91 0.32
C ALA A 283 -6.80 18.37 -0.81
N LYS A 284 -6.92 17.04 -0.92
CA LYS A 284 -7.98 16.43 -1.71
C LYS A 284 -9.18 16.21 -0.79
N PHE A 285 -10.32 16.79 -1.12
CA PHE A 285 -11.55 16.70 -0.34
C PHE A 285 -12.75 16.58 -1.28
N GLU A 286 -13.50 15.52 -1.13
CA GLU A 286 -14.65 15.17 -1.98
C GLU A 286 -14.35 15.32 -3.49
N GLY A 287 -13.19 14.76 -3.88
CA GLY A 287 -12.74 14.73 -5.27
C GLY A 287 -12.19 16.04 -5.82
N THR A 288 -12.19 17.10 -5.04
CA THR A 288 -11.68 18.42 -5.42
C THR A 288 -10.37 18.70 -4.70
N LEU A 289 -9.41 19.32 -5.38
CA LEU A 289 -8.22 19.85 -4.74
C LEU A 289 -8.50 21.24 -4.15
N TRP A 290 -7.97 21.45 -2.97
CA TRP A 290 -8.04 22.70 -2.24
C TRP A 290 -6.63 23.10 -1.80
N ALA A 291 -6.29 24.36 -1.83
CA ALA A 291 -4.98 24.84 -1.40
C ALA A 291 -5.07 25.97 -0.38
N ALA A 292 -4.15 25.96 0.57
CA ALA A 292 -3.88 27.05 1.49
C ALA A 292 -2.38 27.31 1.56
N GLU A 293 -1.99 28.58 1.71
CA GLU A 293 -0.60 28.99 1.81
C GLU A 293 -0.23 29.21 3.27
N THR A 294 0.85 28.63 3.74
CA THR A 294 1.44 28.88 5.07
C THR A 294 2.80 29.53 4.95
N ASP A 295 3.27 30.13 6.01
CA ASP A 295 4.60 30.73 6.13
C ASP A 295 5.65 29.79 6.75
N HIS A 296 5.29 28.52 6.92
CA HIS A 296 6.13 27.49 7.53
C HIS A 296 5.88 26.13 6.91
N SER A 297 6.81 25.19 7.10
CA SER A 297 6.61 23.80 6.73
C SER A 297 5.61 23.13 7.67
N PRO A 298 4.56 22.46 7.15
CA PRO A 298 3.64 21.69 7.97
C PRO A 298 4.16 20.28 8.31
N LEU A 299 5.38 19.91 7.89
CA LEU A 299 6.05 18.67 8.26
C LEU A 299 6.90 18.85 9.54
N ASP A 300 6.30 19.45 10.56
CA ASP A 300 6.94 19.97 11.77
C ASP A 300 6.70 19.13 13.04
N VAL A 301 6.34 17.85 12.88
CA VAL A 301 6.11 16.93 14.00
C VAL A 301 7.44 16.39 14.53
N VAL A 302 7.83 16.83 15.73
CA VAL A 302 9.12 16.49 16.36
C VAL A 302 9.09 15.09 16.98
N ALA A 303 7.92 14.67 17.46
CA ALA A 303 7.73 13.35 18.05
C ALA A 303 6.28 12.90 17.85
N TRP A 304 6.07 11.59 17.83
CA TRP A 304 4.76 10.99 17.76
C TRP A 304 4.71 9.61 18.39
N HIS A 305 3.54 9.18 18.81
CA HIS A 305 3.26 7.80 19.17
C HIS A 305 1.83 7.41 18.77
N GLY A 306 1.62 6.15 18.51
CA GLY A 306 0.33 5.59 18.11
C GLY A 306 0.44 4.51 17.06
N ASN A 307 -0.70 4.14 16.50
CA ASN A 307 -0.85 3.06 15.51
C ASN A 307 -1.45 3.54 14.16
N TYR A 308 -1.57 4.84 13.97
CA TYR A 308 -2.03 5.46 12.73
C TYR A 308 -0.88 6.24 12.11
N ALA A 309 -0.11 5.59 11.26
CA ALA A 309 1.10 6.14 10.67
C ALA A 309 1.34 5.55 9.28
N PRO A 310 2.09 6.23 8.41
CA PRO A 310 2.51 5.68 7.12
C PRO A 310 3.34 4.42 7.31
N TYR A 311 3.26 3.52 6.32
CA TYR A 311 4.09 2.33 6.32
C TYR A 311 4.44 1.90 4.90
N LYS A 312 5.49 1.07 4.78
CA LYS A 312 5.90 0.42 3.54
C LYS A 312 6.06 -1.08 3.75
N TYR A 313 6.04 -1.81 2.64
CA TYR A 313 6.28 -3.24 2.62
C TYR A 313 7.02 -3.66 1.34
N GLU A 314 8.03 -4.50 1.47
CA GLU A 314 8.78 -5.10 0.36
C GLU A 314 8.07 -6.35 -0.13
N LEU A 315 7.54 -6.32 -1.35
CA LEU A 315 6.71 -7.40 -1.91
C LEU A 315 7.47 -8.73 -2.08
N ALA A 316 8.79 -8.68 -2.21
CA ALA A 316 9.64 -9.88 -2.27
C ALA A 316 9.65 -10.69 -0.96
N ARG A 317 9.19 -10.11 0.15
CA ARG A 317 9.05 -10.79 1.45
C ARG A 317 7.75 -11.55 1.60
N PHE A 318 6.86 -11.46 0.62
CA PHE A 318 5.60 -12.17 0.64
C PHE A 318 5.84 -13.68 0.57
N ASN A 319 5.29 -14.43 1.52
CA ASN A 319 5.42 -15.87 1.57
C ASN A 319 4.37 -16.53 0.66
N ALA A 320 4.69 -16.59 -0.64
CA ALA A 320 3.78 -17.13 -1.64
C ALA A 320 3.58 -18.64 -1.47
N ILE A 321 2.32 -19.08 -1.40
CA ILE A 321 1.92 -20.48 -1.43
C ILE A 321 1.28 -20.71 -2.80
N GLY A 322 2.11 -21.05 -3.79
CA GLY A 322 1.70 -21.12 -5.19
C GLY A 322 1.09 -22.42 -5.62
N THR A 323 1.05 -23.45 -4.74
CA THR A 323 0.61 -24.77 -5.19
C THR A 323 0.16 -25.68 -4.06
N ILE A 324 -0.72 -26.59 -4.44
CA ILE A 324 -1.15 -27.76 -3.71
C ILE A 324 -0.99 -28.97 -4.64
N SER A 325 -1.18 -30.22 -4.14
CA SER A 325 -0.95 -31.41 -4.94
C SER A 325 -1.75 -31.48 -6.22
N PHE A 326 -3.02 -31.12 -6.12
CA PHE A 326 -3.93 -31.06 -7.27
C PHE A 326 -4.62 -29.70 -7.27
N ASP A 327 -4.95 -29.23 -8.49
CA ASP A 327 -5.68 -28.01 -8.71
C ASP A 327 -4.84 -26.72 -8.56
N HIS A 328 -5.41 -25.62 -8.95
CA HIS A 328 -4.79 -24.30 -8.90
C HIS A 328 -5.39 -23.50 -7.74
N PRO A 329 -4.57 -22.94 -6.83
CA PRO A 329 -5.12 -22.11 -5.76
C PRO A 329 -5.73 -20.83 -6.33
N ASP A 330 -6.81 -20.35 -5.70
CA ASP A 330 -7.40 -19.08 -6.04
C ASP A 330 -6.42 -17.92 -5.83
N PRO A 331 -6.45 -16.87 -6.67
CA PRO A 331 -5.56 -15.70 -6.53
C PRO A 331 -5.64 -14.98 -5.20
N SER A 332 -6.76 -15.09 -4.47
CA SER A 332 -6.95 -14.51 -3.14
C SER A 332 -5.89 -14.93 -2.12
N ILE A 333 -5.24 -16.09 -2.32
CA ILE A 333 -4.12 -16.56 -1.49
C ILE A 333 -2.90 -15.63 -1.56
N PHE A 334 -2.82 -14.75 -2.55
CA PHE A 334 -1.75 -13.77 -2.75
C PHE A 334 -2.11 -12.36 -2.25
N THR A 335 -3.17 -12.23 -1.46
CA THR A 335 -3.59 -10.95 -0.87
C THR A 335 -2.59 -10.47 0.17
N VAL A 336 -2.01 -9.31 -0.04
CA VAL A 336 -1.08 -8.65 0.88
C VAL A 336 -1.84 -7.86 1.93
N LEU A 337 -2.81 -7.07 1.50
CA LEU A 337 -3.64 -6.20 2.33
C LEU A 337 -5.09 -6.27 1.88
N THR A 338 -6.02 -6.14 2.83
CA THR A 338 -7.45 -6.09 2.57
C THR A 338 -8.10 -4.90 3.28
N SER A 339 -8.97 -4.19 2.57
CA SER A 339 -9.92 -3.23 3.12
C SER A 339 -11.29 -3.92 3.18
N PRO A 340 -11.82 -4.24 4.36
CA PRO A 340 -13.11 -4.91 4.45
C PRO A 340 -14.25 -4.02 3.99
N SER A 341 -15.35 -4.63 3.56
CA SER A 341 -16.60 -3.94 3.26
C SER A 341 -17.70 -4.31 4.27
N ASP A 342 -18.85 -3.68 4.11
CA ASP A 342 -20.08 -4.01 4.86
C ASP A 342 -20.72 -5.34 4.40
N MET A 343 -20.28 -5.90 3.26
CA MET A 343 -20.71 -7.20 2.77
C MET A 343 -19.68 -8.28 3.18
N PRO A 344 -20.02 -9.18 4.09
CA PRO A 344 -19.13 -10.27 4.48
C PRO A 344 -18.66 -11.10 3.27
N GLY A 345 -17.38 -11.43 3.22
CA GLY A 345 -16.78 -12.24 2.17
C GLY A 345 -16.48 -11.51 0.85
N THR A 346 -16.75 -10.20 0.77
CA THR A 346 -16.33 -9.36 -0.37
C THR A 346 -15.65 -8.10 0.13
N ALA A 347 -14.43 -7.84 -0.31
CA ALA A 347 -13.67 -6.69 0.13
C ALA A 347 -14.14 -5.39 -0.54
N ASN A 348 -13.96 -4.26 0.17
CA ASN A 348 -13.96 -2.94 -0.45
C ASN A 348 -12.78 -2.82 -1.42
N CYS A 349 -11.60 -3.27 -0.97
CA CYS A 349 -10.43 -3.41 -1.80
C CYS A 349 -9.49 -4.48 -1.26
N ASP A 350 -9.09 -5.43 -2.09
CA ASP A 350 -7.96 -6.30 -1.86
C ASP A 350 -6.76 -5.85 -2.70
N PHE A 351 -5.59 -5.80 -2.09
CA PHE A 351 -4.33 -5.65 -2.81
C PHE A 351 -3.68 -7.02 -2.94
N VAL A 352 -3.74 -7.56 -4.15
CA VAL A 352 -3.24 -8.88 -4.52
C VAL A 352 -1.97 -8.73 -5.35
N ILE A 353 -1.00 -9.62 -5.19
CA ILE A 353 0.21 -9.63 -6.01
C ILE A 353 0.37 -10.98 -6.72
N PHE A 354 1.10 -10.97 -7.82
CA PHE A 354 1.54 -12.19 -8.53
C PHE A 354 3.07 -12.24 -8.49
N PRO A 355 3.62 -12.72 -7.35
CA PRO A 355 5.04 -12.69 -7.08
C PRO A 355 5.76 -13.90 -7.71
N PRO A 356 7.10 -13.92 -7.72
CA PRO A 356 7.87 -15.11 -8.01
C PRO A 356 7.43 -16.29 -7.13
N ARG A 357 7.21 -17.47 -7.75
CA ARG A 357 6.68 -18.64 -7.04
C ARG A 357 7.01 -19.96 -7.75
N TRP A 358 6.93 -21.06 -7.03
CA TRP A 358 7.01 -22.39 -7.58
C TRP A 358 5.64 -22.88 -8.06
N MET A 359 5.61 -23.48 -9.25
CA MET A 359 4.47 -24.14 -9.88
C MET A 359 4.74 -25.63 -9.92
N VAL A 360 4.04 -26.40 -9.08
CA VAL A 360 4.27 -27.84 -8.91
C VAL A 360 2.98 -28.67 -8.89
N ALA A 361 1.80 -28.06 -9.10
CA ALA A 361 0.53 -28.76 -9.12
C ALA A 361 0.53 -29.89 -10.17
N GLU A 362 0.18 -31.11 -9.74
CA GLU A 362 0.13 -32.28 -10.57
C GLU A 362 -1.13 -32.30 -11.44
N HIS A 363 -1.01 -32.72 -12.71
CA HIS A 363 -2.12 -32.87 -13.65
C HIS A 363 -3.04 -31.62 -13.79
N THR A 364 -2.51 -30.44 -13.48
CA THR A 364 -3.28 -29.21 -13.39
C THR A 364 -2.84 -28.18 -14.43
N PHE A 365 -3.78 -27.48 -15.04
CA PHE A 365 -3.49 -26.29 -15.84
C PHE A 365 -2.94 -25.20 -14.92
N ARG A 366 -1.68 -24.79 -15.10
CA ARG A 366 -0.94 -23.95 -14.13
C ARG A 366 -1.09 -22.45 -14.29
N PRO A 367 -1.29 -21.87 -15.47
CA PRO A 367 -1.64 -20.43 -15.58
C PRO A 367 -2.99 -20.15 -14.92
N PRO A 368 -3.28 -18.89 -14.62
CA PRO A 368 -4.63 -18.50 -14.21
C PRO A 368 -5.69 -19.02 -15.18
N PHE A 369 -6.70 -19.71 -14.64
CA PHE A 369 -7.75 -20.35 -15.44
C PHE A 369 -8.78 -19.36 -15.98
N PHE A 370 -9.59 -19.76 -16.95
CA PHE A 370 -10.74 -18.95 -17.39
C PHE A 370 -11.76 -18.81 -16.27
N HIS A 371 -12.17 -17.58 -15.98
CA HIS A 371 -13.11 -17.33 -14.89
C HIS A 371 -13.99 -16.10 -15.14
N ARG A 372 -14.98 -15.96 -14.27
CA ARG A 372 -15.82 -14.79 -14.09
C ARG A 372 -15.97 -14.56 -12.59
N ASN A 373 -15.64 -13.38 -12.13
CA ASN A 373 -15.61 -13.03 -10.71
C ASN A 373 -16.71 -12.02 -10.38
N VAL A 374 -17.23 -12.03 -9.17
CA VAL A 374 -18.15 -10.98 -8.65
C VAL A 374 -17.41 -9.69 -8.35
N MET A 375 -16.10 -9.76 -8.16
CA MET A 375 -15.24 -8.63 -7.91
C MET A 375 -14.81 -7.97 -9.24
N ASN A 376 -14.32 -6.75 -9.14
CA ASN A 376 -13.78 -5.95 -10.24
C ASN A 376 -12.28 -5.85 -10.08
N GLU A 377 -11.54 -6.11 -11.13
CA GLU A 377 -10.10 -6.32 -11.12
C GLU A 377 -9.40 -5.24 -11.93
N PHE A 378 -8.61 -4.40 -11.25
CA PHE A 378 -7.68 -3.49 -11.91
C PHE A 378 -6.26 -4.00 -11.70
N MET A 379 -5.63 -4.49 -12.76
CA MET A 379 -4.27 -5.03 -12.73
C MET A 379 -3.23 -4.03 -13.21
N GLY A 380 -2.02 -4.13 -12.65
CA GLY A 380 -0.84 -3.44 -13.13
C GLY A 380 0.37 -4.39 -13.21
N LEU A 381 1.29 -4.10 -14.12
CA LEU A 381 2.54 -4.85 -14.26
C LEU A 381 3.72 -3.97 -13.84
N VAL A 382 4.41 -4.36 -12.77
CA VAL A 382 5.58 -3.62 -12.26
C VAL A 382 6.82 -3.93 -13.11
N HIS A 383 7.12 -5.22 -13.31
CA HIS A 383 8.22 -5.66 -14.18
C HIS A 383 8.01 -7.07 -14.70
N GLY A 384 8.77 -7.46 -15.74
CA GLY A 384 8.72 -8.77 -16.35
C GLY A 384 7.52 -8.97 -17.28
N SER A 385 6.96 -10.18 -17.29
CA SER A 385 5.79 -10.58 -18.07
C SER A 385 4.77 -11.29 -17.18
N TYR A 386 3.51 -11.25 -17.58
CA TYR A 386 2.43 -11.95 -16.87
C TYR A 386 2.15 -13.31 -17.52
N ASP A 387 2.08 -14.38 -16.73
CA ASP A 387 2.02 -15.77 -17.19
C ASP A 387 0.74 -16.13 -17.98
N ALA A 388 -0.32 -15.37 -17.87
CA ALA A 388 -1.55 -15.56 -18.63
C ALA A 388 -1.63 -14.75 -19.94
N LYS A 389 -0.60 -13.95 -20.26
CA LYS A 389 -0.58 -13.04 -21.41
C LYS A 389 0.79 -13.07 -22.07
N ALA A 390 0.86 -13.62 -23.28
CA ALA A 390 2.10 -13.69 -24.04
C ALA A 390 2.57 -12.31 -24.49
N GLU A 391 1.64 -11.44 -24.89
CA GLU A 391 1.94 -10.13 -25.43
C GLU A 391 0.96 -9.01 -24.98
N GLY A 392 1.38 -7.77 -25.19
CA GLY A 392 0.54 -6.58 -25.03
C GLY A 392 0.33 -6.08 -23.59
N PHE A 393 0.69 -6.87 -22.56
CA PHE A 393 0.69 -6.44 -21.17
C PHE A 393 2.14 -6.25 -20.73
N VAL A 394 2.62 -5.01 -20.80
CA VAL A 394 4.01 -4.64 -20.55
C VAL A 394 4.17 -3.84 -19.26
N PRO A 395 5.36 -3.78 -18.64
CA PRO A 395 5.61 -3.01 -17.42
C PRO A 395 5.16 -1.55 -17.53
N GLY A 396 4.38 -1.09 -16.55
CA GLY A 396 3.73 0.22 -16.56
C GLY A 396 2.35 0.25 -17.20
N GLY A 397 1.95 -0.82 -17.91
CA GLY A 397 0.59 -0.99 -18.41
C GLY A 397 -0.39 -1.45 -17.33
N CYS A 398 -1.69 -1.37 -17.63
CA CYS A 398 -2.75 -1.81 -16.74
C CYS A 398 -3.95 -2.38 -17.53
N SER A 399 -4.81 -3.12 -16.82
CA SER A 399 -6.06 -3.66 -17.36
C SER A 399 -7.20 -3.54 -16.34
N LEU A 400 -8.43 -3.52 -16.85
CA LEU A 400 -9.65 -3.51 -16.04
C LEU A 400 -10.60 -4.59 -16.55
N HIS A 401 -10.97 -5.49 -15.65
CA HIS A 401 -12.02 -6.49 -15.83
C HIS A 401 -13.09 -6.28 -14.79
N ASN A 402 -14.23 -5.71 -15.18
CA ASN A 402 -15.35 -5.52 -14.27
C ASN A 402 -16.04 -6.85 -13.95
N CYS A 403 -16.86 -6.85 -12.91
CA CYS A 403 -17.56 -8.04 -12.40
C CYS A 403 -18.25 -8.81 -13.53
N MET A 404 -18.16 -10.13 -13.47
CA MET A 404 -18.69 -11.08 -14.46
C MET A 404 -18.12 -10.95 -15.87
N SER A 405 -17.10 -10.14 -16.09
CA SER A 405 -16.38 -10.06 -17.36
C SER A 405 -15.50 -11.32 -17.52
N ALA A 406 -15.84 -12.18 -18.46
CA ALA A 406 -15.12 -13.43 -18.68
C ALA A 406 -13.71 -13.15 -19.21
N HIS A 407 -12.68 -13.68 -18.57
CA HIS A 407 -11.29 -13.56 -18.98
C HIS A 407 -10.46 -14.77 -18.51
N GLY A 408 -9.17 -14.77 -18.88
CA GLY A 408 -8.25 -15.87 -18.59
C GLY A 408 -7.03 -15.83 -19.50
N PRO A 409 -6.32 -16.93 -19.71
CA PRO A 409 -5.16 -16.98 -20.59
C PRO A 409 -5.54 -16.64 -22.03
N ASP A 410 -4.64 -16.00 -22.77
CA ASP A 410 -4.77 -15.87 -24.21
C ASP A 410 -4.45 -17.20 -24.91
N LEU A 411 -4.74 -17.26 -26.21
CA LEU A 411 -4.51 -18.49 -26.99
C LEU A 411 -3.04 -18.91 -27.01
N GLU A 412 -2.13 -17.95 -27.09
CA GLU A 412 -0.69 -18.17 -27.15
C GLU A 412 -0.14 -18.75 -25.82
N SER A 413 -0.70 -18.34 -24.69
CA SER A 413 -0.36 -18.90 -23.37
C SER A 413 -1.09 -20.24 -23.11
N PHE A 414 -2.34 -20.38 -23.56
CA PHE A 414 -3.16 -21.56 -23.31
C PHE A 414 -2.61 -22.82 -23.96
N ARG A 415 -2.25 -22.75 -25.24
CA ARG A 415 -1.82 -23.93 -25.99
C ARG A 415 -0.56 -24.58 -25.42
N PRO A 416 0.57 -23.87 -25.22
CA PRO A 416 1.75 -24.46 -24.60
C PRO A 416 1.49 -25.00 -23.19
N ALA A 417 0.69 -24.29 -22.40
CA ALA A 417 0.39 -24.69 -21.02
C ALA A 417 -0.47 -25.96 -20.94
N SER A 418 -1.34 -26.20 -21.95
CA SER A 418 -2.16 -27.41 -22.04
C SER A 418 -1.39 -28.64 -22.48
N GLU A 419 -0.28 -28.45 -23.20
CA GLU A 419 0.55 -29.52 -23.78
C GLU A 419 1.85 -29.75 -23.01
N ALA A 420 2.15 -28.89 -22.01
CA ALA A 420 3.41 -28.95 -21.28
C ALA A 420 3.60 -30.22 -20.47
N GLU A 421 4.81 -30.77 -20.48
CA GLU A 421 5.23 -31.74 -19.48
C GLU A 421 5.38 -31.07 -18.12
N LEU A 422 4.58 -31.51 -17.14
CA LEU A 422 4.48 -30.85 -15.85
C LEU A 422 5.64 -31.25 -14.92
N THR A 423 6.74 -30.51 -15.01
CA THR A 423 7.86 -30.56 -14.06
C THR A 423 7.79 -29.39 -13.09
N PRO A 424 8.46 -29.44 -11.92
CA PRO A 424 8.57 -28.25 -11.04
C PRO A 424 9.17 -27.07 -11.79
N GLN A 425 8.45 -25.94 -11.81
CA GLN A 425 8.85 -24.73 -12.50
C GLN A 425 8.81 -23.54 -11.55
N LYS A 426 9.84 -22.71 -11.55
CA LYS A 426 9.86 -21.45 -10.81
C LYS A 426 9.56 -20.30 -11.73
N LEU A 427 8.45 -19.60 -11.50
CA LEU A 427 8.22 -18.27 -12.07
C LEU A 427 9.11 -17.27 -11.34
N SER A 428 9.87 -16.49 -12.08
CA SER A 428 10.79 -15.49 -11.53
C SER A 428 10.96 -14.32 -12.50
N GLY A 429 11.50 -13.20 -12.00
CA GLY A 429 11.73 -12.02 -12.83
C GLY A 429 10.45 -11.30 -13.26
N THR A 430 9.35 -11.53 -12.59
CA THR A 430 8.06 -10.87 -12.86
C THR A 430 7.36 -10.46 -11.57
N LEU A 431 6.64 -9.35 -11.63
CA LEU A 431 5.76 -8.89 -10.56
C LEU A 431 4.59 -8.10 -11.17
N ALA A 432 3.41 -8.67 -11.05
CA ALA A 432 2.14 -8.00 -11.31
C ALA A 432 1.37 -7.84 -10.00
N PHE A 433 0.37 -6.98 -10.00
CA PHE A 433 -0.53 -6.79 -8.87
C PHE A 433 -1.95 -6.51 -9.36
N MET A 434 -2.91 -6.59 -8.43
CA MET A 434 -4.32 -6.33 -8.69
C MET A 434 -4.92 -5.55 -7.52
N PHE A 435 -5.69 -4.52 -7.83
CA PHE A 435 -6.66 -3.94 -6.92
C PHE A 435 -8.01 -4.57 -7.24
N GLU A 436 -8.54 -5.34 -6.31
CA GLU A 436 -9.77 -6.08 -6.48
C GLU A 436 -10.86 -5.48 -5.58
N SER A 437 -11.99 -5.07 -6.15
CA SER A 437 -13.06 -4.39 -5.42
C SER A 437 -14.43 -4.98 -5.75
N ARG A 438 -15.29 -5.08 -4.74
CA ARG A 438 -16.69 -5.43 -4.97
C ARG A 438 -17.47 -4.38 -5.78
N LEU A 439 -16.98 -3.15 -5.85
CA LEU A 439 -17.67 -2.03 -6.47
C LEU A 439 -17.22 -1.86 -7.92
N VAL A 440 -18.20 -1.78 -8.83
CA VAL A 440 -17.92 -1.64 -10.26
C VAL A 440 -17.07 -0.41 -10.51
N LEU A 441 -15.92 -0.61 -11.14
CA LEU A 441 -14.99 0.44 -11.51
C LEU A 441 -15.42 1.06 -12.85
N ARG A 442 -15.74 2.34 -12.81
CA ARG A 442 -16.11 3.11 -13.99
C ARG A 442 -14.87 3.83 -14.52
N PRO A 443 -14.43 3.57 -15.75
CA PRO A 443 -13.31 4.29 -16.35
C PRO A 443 -13.67 5.76 -16.53
N THR A 444 -12.68 6.64 -16.38
CA THR A 444 -12.83 8.08 -16.66
C THR A 444 -12.90 8.32 -18.17
N ARG A 445 -13.31 9.53 -18.56
CA ARG A 445 -13.27 9.93 -19.97
C ARG A 445 -11.84 9.85 -20.51
N PHE A 446 -10.87 10.35 -19.76
CA PHE A 446 -9.46 10.24 -20.14
C PHE A 446 -9.06 8.78 -20.43
N ALA A 447 -9.41 7.86 -19.56
CA ALA A 447 -9.06 6.45 -19.70
C ALA A 447 -9.67 5.82 -20.98
N LEU A 448 -10.85 6.29 -21.42
CA LEU A 448 -11.51 5.79 -22.63
C LEU A 448 -11.01 6.48 -23.91
N GLU A 449 -10.50 7.71 -23.83
CA GLU A 449 -10.11 8.52 -25.00
C GLU A 449 -8.60 8.54 -25.23
N THR A 450 -7.79 8.11 -24.25
CA THR A 450 -6.33 8.08 -24.41
C THR A 450 -5.88 7.12 -25.52
N THR A 451 -4.87 7.52 -26.28
CA THR A 451 -4.24 6.66 -27.30
C THR A 451 -3.54 5.43 -26.73
N MET A 452 -3.37 5.37 -25.42
CA MET A 452 -2.81 4.20 -24.73
C MET A 452 -3.82 3.08 -24.53
N LEU A 453 -5.13 3.34 -24.66
CA LEU A 453 -6.14 2.29 -24.65
C LEU A 453 -5.93 1.36 -25.87
N GLN A 454 -5.83 0.06 -25.63
CA GLN A 454 -5.59 -0.95 -26.65
C GLN A 454 -6.93 -1.40 -27.27
N PRO A 455 -7.25 -1.01 -28.51
CA PRO A 455 -8.54 -1.31 -29.12
C PRO A 455 -8.71 -2.80 -29.46
N ASP A 456 -7.58 -3.50 -29.62
CA ASP A 456 -7.53 -4.89 -30.07
C ASP A 456 -7.33 -5.90 -28.91
N TYR A 457 -7.51 -5.47 -27.66
CA TYR A 457 -7.25 -6.35 -26.52
C TYR A 457 -8.06 -7.66 -26.58
N ASP A 458 -9.30 -7.61 -27.02
CA ASP A 458 -10.16 -8.80 -27.11
C ASP A 458 -9.71 -9.84 -28.12
N ARG A 459 -8.88 -9.46 -29.10
CA ARG A 459 -8.36 -10.40 -30.12
C ARG A 459 -7.47 -11.51 -29.54
N CYS A 460 -6.91 -11.33 -28.37
CA CYS A 460 -6.09 -12.35 -27.72
C CYS A 460 -6.89 -13.62 -27.37
N TRP A 461 -8.22 -13.57 -27.41
CA TRP A 461 -9.10 -14.70 -27.23
C TRP A 461 -9.76 -15.19 -28.52
N GLU A 462 -9.46 -14.62 -29.67
CA GLU A 462 -9.94 -15.10 -30.97
C GLU A 462 -9.23 -16.41 -31.36
N GLY A 463 -9.91 -17.26 -32.11
CA GLY A 463 -9.32 -18.46 -32.71
C GLY A 463 -9.19 -19.68 -31.77
N PHE A 464 -9.75 -19.64 -30.57
CA PHE A 464 -9.81 -20.85 -29.73
C PHE A 464 -10.57 -21.97 -30.47
N PRO A 465 -9.97 -23.17 -30.66
CA PRO A 465 -10.62 -24.27 -31.33
C PRO A 465 -11.67 -24.94 -30.44
N LYS A 466 -12.68 -25.54 -31.05
CA LYS A 466 -13.54 -26.47 -30.35
C LYS A 466 -12.78 -27.78 -30.14
N LEU A 467 -12.37 -28.05 -28.91
CA LEU A 467 -11.63 -29.27 -28.55
C LEU A 467 -12.53 -30.44 -28.13
N PHE A 468 -13.82 -30.14 -27.90
CA PHE A 468 -14.78 -31.16 -27.50
C PHE A 468 -14.97 -32.20 -28.60
N ALA A 469 -14.62 -33.45 -28.29
CA ALA A 469 -14.89 -34.65 -29.06
C ALA A 469 -15.57 -35.67 -28.12
N PRO A 470 -16.86 -35.98 -28.32
CA PRO A 470 -17.62 -36.91 -27.46
C PRO A 470 -17.16 -38.37 -27.63
#